data_ac3f14f3e1d8b88bbc2c235de560dd9b
#
_entry.id   ac3f14f3e1d8b88bbc2c235de560dd9b
#
_cell.length_a   1.000
_cell.length_b   1.000
_cell.length_c   1.000
_cell.angle_alpha   90.00
_cell.angle_beta   90.00
_cell.angle_gamma   90.00
#
_symmetry.space_group_name_H-M   'P 1'
#
loop_
_entity.id
_entity.type
_entity.pdbx_description
1 polymer ?
#
loop_
_entity_poly.entity_id
_entity_poly.type
_entity_poly.pdbx_seq_one_letter_code
_entity_poly.pdbx_strand_id
1 'polypeptide(L)'
;MQSLLHAAVNLLFGMKPWPHHLVLVLIHIINSCLLYRLLVLLGCFHGASLAGASLFLVHPVQVEAVAYISGASDPLCLVFILLGFLAYITAFQRKKNGLLAVALLCFVAALFSKETASIVVALLVLHTVIRWNAYTVDEKKKAVLMSGLTGLFCIGYVVFRFTVLNFTGNFGLTGADNVYTSSLLVRAITFVHSVAEYAGMLLAPLHMFFEKPYEAYLNIFDIKGMVGFGILIVAAVTAWRSLQGRKYVFFAWSWVYICLLPVSGVVPLNAMYLDHWLYLPSVGLAMLAAVFCEWSAKKIQWENTFIVLGIILLLLGVRTAFRNADWSDIARFYEHELVYNETSARMHNNLGMEYEKREKLKDAIVHYRRAIELNDTYAQSHHNLAQIYAKQGMVNESLQELFRALEIDPTFIYSYQTMLAIFTSLEKPELAARCRKLMTRVEIGKAITFNTVRKTFPEFFSTTN
;
A
#
# COMPACT_ATOMS: atom_id res chain seq x y z
N MET A 1 11.06 8.67 8.55
CA MET A 1 9.99 9.48 9.19
C MET A 1 8.91 8.59 9.81
N GLN A 2 8.37 7.60 9.10
CA GLN A 2 7.35 6.68 9.66
C GLN A 2 7.82 5.99 10.95
N SER A 3 9.00 5.40 10.97
CA SER A 3 9.55 4.74 12.18
C SER A 3 9.72 5.71 13.36
N LEU A 4 10.06 6.97 13.10
CA LEU A 4 10.12 8.01 14.13
C LEU A 4 8.75 8.36 14.68
N LEU A 5 7.71 8.43 13.81
CA LEU A 5 6.34 8.63 14.22
C LEU A 5 5.87 7.50 15.16
N HIS A 6 6.10 6.25 14.74
CA HIS A 6 5.72 5.09 15.56
C HIS A 6 6.51 5.04 16.88
N ALA A 7 7.80 5.35 16.86
CA ALA A 7 8.62 5.42 18.08
C ALA A 7 8.10 6.51 19.05
N ALA A 8 7.74 7.68 18.53
CA ALA A 8 7.18 8.77 19.35
C ALA A 8 5.82 8.39 19.96
N VAL A 9 4.93 7.77 19.17
CA VAL A 9 3.62 7.29 19.67
C VAL A 9 3.81 6.21 20.73
N ASN A 10 4.71 5.24 20.50
CA ASN A 10 4.99 4.18 21.45
C ASN A 10 5.61 4.72 22.75
N LEU A 11 6.46 5.75 22.67
CA LEU A 11 7.06 6.39 23.84
C LEU A 11 5.98 7.08 24.73
N LEU A 12 5.00 7.73 24.09
CA LEU A 12 3.97 8.50 24.79
C LEU A 12 2.82 7.62 25.33
N PHE A 13 2.43 6.58 24.59
CA PHE A 13 1.20 5.82 24.87
C PHE A 13 1.42 4.32 25.04
N GLY A 14 2.67 3.83 24.95
CA GLY A 14 2.99 2.41 24.94
C GLY A 14 2.59 1.74 23.61
N MET A 15 2.78 0.43 23.53
CA MET A 15 2.49 -0.37 22.33
C MET A 15 0.98 -0.68 22.17
N LYS A 16 0.14 0.36 22.22
CA LYS A 16 -1.30 0.24 22.00
C LYS A 16 -1.67 0.64 20.57
N PRO A 17 -2.55 -0.08 19.87
CA PRO A 17 -2.93 0.26 18.47
C PRO A 17 -3.67 1.58 18.34
N TRP A 18 -4.61 1.90 19.26
CA TRP A 18 -5.51 3.05 19.14
C TRP A 18 -4.84 4.42 18.98
N PRO A 19 -3.68 4.74 19.63
CA PRO A 19 -3.04 6.03 19.42
C PRO A 19 -2.46 6.18 18.01
N HIS A 20 -1.98 5.07 17.42
CA HIS A 20 -1.50 5.07 16.04
C HIS A 20 -2.63 5.39 15.07
N HIS A 21 -3.80 4.77 15.23
CA HIS A 21 -4.97 5.08 14.41
C HIS A 21 -5.43 6.52 14.58
N LEU A 22 -5.48 7.03 15.83
CA LEU A 22 -5.84 8.42 16.09
C LEU A 22 -4.91 9.39 15.38
N VAL A 23 -3.60 9.17 15.47
CA VAL A 23 -2.60 10.03 14.81
C VAL A 23 -2.76 9.99 13.29
N LEU A 24 -3.01 8.83 12.70
CA LEU A 24 -3.21 8.71 11.26
C LEU A 24 -4.49 9.40 10.78
N VAL A 25 -5.58 9.30 11.55
CA VAL A 25 -6.82 10.03 11.27
C VAL A 25 -6.59 11.54 11.36
N LEU A 26 -5.88 12.03 12.38
CA LEU A 26 -5.54 13.45 12.51
C LEU A 26 -4.66 13.92 11.32
N ILE A 27 -3.68 13.15 10.90
CA ILE A 27 -2.86 13.45 9.73
C ILE A 27 -3.73 13.51 8.46
N HIS A 28 -4.69 12.61 8.31
CA HIS A 28 -5.60 12.62 7.16
C HIS A 28 -6.52 13.85 7.14
N ILE A 29 -7.04 14.28 8.30
CA ILE A 29 -7.79 15.53 8.45
C ILE A 29 -6.90 16.72 8.08
N ILE A 30 -5.67 16.78 8.59
CA ILE A 30 -4.70 17.82 8.24
C ILE A 30 -4.45 17.84 6.72
N ASN A 31 -4.27 16.69 6.08
CA ASN A 31 -4.11 16.60 4.62
C ASN A 31 -5.31 17.20 3.87
N SER A 32 -6.54 16.91 4.33
CA SER A 32 -7.75 17.48 3.75
C SER A 32 -7.80 19.01 3.91
N CYS A 33 -7.45 19.54 5.09
CA CYS A 33 -7.36 20.99 5.32
C CYS A 33 -6.27 21.66 4.47
N LEU A 34 -5.11 21.02 4.33
CA LEU A 34 -4.02 21.52 3.47
C LEU A 34 -4.42 21.48 2.00
N LEU A 35 -5.13 20.43 1.57
CA LEU A 35 -5.67 20.33 0.22
C LEU A 35 -6.69 21.44 -0.07
N TYR A 36 -7.63 21.70 0.85
CA TYR A 36 -8.53 22.84 0.75
C TYR A 36 -7.76 24.14 0.53
N ARG A 37 -6.73 24.40 1.35
CA ARG A 37 -5.88 25.61 1.22
C ARG A 37 -5.14 25.66 -0.11
N LEU A 38 -4.65 24.53 -0.61
CA LEU A 38 -3.99 24.44 -1.91
C LEU A 38 -4.97 24.77 -3.04
N LEU A 39 -6.18 24.23 -3.02
CA LEU A 39 -7.22 24.51 -4.00
C LEU A 39 -7.57 26.01 -4.06
N VAL A 40 -7.73 26.64 -2.89
CA VAL A 40 -7.96 28.10 -2.82
C VAL A 40 -6.77 28.87 -3.40
N LEU A 41 -5.52 28.49 -3.09
CA LEU A 41 -4.32 29.15 -3.65
C LEU A 41 -4.18 28.96 -5.17
N LEU A 42 -4.67 27.84 -5.70
CA LEU A 42 -4.72 27.58 -7.14
C LEU A 42 -5.85 28.35 -7.84
N GLY A 43 -6.71 29.05 -7.09
CA GLY A 43 -7.77 29.92 -7.62
C GLY A 43 -9.14 29.25 -7.72
N CYS A 44 -9.37 28.12 -7.08
CA CYS A 44 -10.70 27.53 -6.99
C CYS A 44 -11.58 28.30 -6.00
N PHE A 45 -12.88 28.36 -6.26
CA PHE A 45 -13.89 28.94 -5.35
C PHE A 45 -13.86 28.24 -4.00
N HIS A 46 -14.11 28.95 -2.90
CA HIS A 46 -14.13 28.37 -1.56
C HIS A 46 -15.06 27.15 -1.42
N GLY A 47 -16.30 27.26 -1.95
CA GLY A 47 -17.26 26.14 -1.94
C GLY A 47 -16.79 24.92 -2.75
N ALA A 48 -16.22 25.15 -3.93
CA ALA A 48 -15.64 24.09 -4.75
C ALA A 48 -14.39 23.48 -4.11
N SER A 49 -13.55 24.30 -3.47
CA SER A 49 -12.39 23.82 -2.71
C SER A 49 -12.80 22.94 -1.52
N LEU A 50 -13.87 23.32 -0.82
CA LEU A 50 -14.46 22.54 0.27
C LEU A 50 -15.00 21.22 -0.28
N ALA A 51 -15.70 21.24 -1.42
CA ALA A 51 -16.23 20.04 -2.07
C ALA A 51 -15.10 19.02 -2.39
N GLY A 52 -14.03 19.46 -3.06
CA GLY A 52 -12.90 18.60 -3.38
C GLY A 52 -12.21 18.04 -2.13
N ALA A 53 -11.94 18.88 -1.13
CA ALA A 53 -11.32 18.47 0.12
C ALA A 53 -12.21 17.51 0.94
N SER A 54 -13.53 17.72 0.96
CA SER A 54 -14.48 16.82 1.65
C SER A 54 -14.57 15.46 0.94
N LEU A 55 -14.58 15.44 -0.40
CA LEU A 55 -14.52 14.17 -1.15
C LEU A 55 -13.25 13.41 -0.84
N PHE A 56 -12.08 14.08 -0.80
CA PHE A 56 -10.82 13.47 -0.39
C PHE A 56 -10.92 12.89 1.03
N LEU A 57 -11.51 13.64 1.97
CA LEU A 57 -11.59 13.26 3.38
C LEU A 57 -12.45 12.00 3.61
N VAL A 58 -13.61 11.92 2.95
CA VAL A 58 -14.59 10.86 3.26
C VAL A 58 -14.54 9.67 2.30
N HIS A 59 -13.67 9.70 1.28
CA HIS A 59 -13.67 8.66 0.26
C HIS A 59 -13.16 7.32 0.80
N PRO A 60 -13.86 6.20 0.60
CA PRO A 60 -13.48 4.88 1.14
C PRO A 60 -12.09 4.40 0.68
N VAL A 61 -11.60 4.85 -0.47
CA VAL A 61 -10.27 4.50 -0.99
C VAL A 61 -9.12 4.93 -0.07
N GLN A 62 -9.36 5.88 0.82
CA GLN A 62 -8.37 6.36 1.78
C GLN A 62 -8.21 5.44 3.00
N VAL A 63 -9.20 4.55 3.23
CA VAL A 63 -9.25 3.72 4.45
C VAL A 63 -8.00 2.86 4.60
N GLU A 64 -7.53 2.22 3.55
CA GLU A 64 -6.31 1.40 3.62
C GLU A 64 -5.09 2.22 4.08
N ALA A 65 -4.87 3.41 3.51
CA ALA A 65 -3.75 4.28 3.88
C ALA A 65 -3.84 4.82 5.31
N VAL A 66 -5.06 4.94 5.86
CA VAL A 66 -5.32 5.56 7.19
C VAL A 66 -5.52 4.52 8.28
N ALA A 67 -6.20 3.40 8.00
CA ALA A 67 -6.47 2.35 8.97
C ALA A 67 -5.29 1.35 9.11
N TYR A 68 -4.51 1.12 8.06
CA TYR A 68 -3.34 0.24 8.12
C TYR A 68 -2.17 0.97 8.77
N ILE A 69 -1.81 0.61 10.01
CA ILE A 69 -0.75 1.30 10.79
C ILE A 69 0.58 1.34 10.01
N SER A 70 0.94 0.24 9.34
CA SER A 70 2.16 0.18 8.52
C SER A 70 2.07 1.03 7.24
N GLY A 71 0.88 1.49 6.85
CA GLY A 71 0.63 2.40 5.73
C GLY A 71 0.85 3.89 6.04
N ALA A 72 1.26 4.23 7.26
CA ALA A 72 1.46 5.62 7.73
C ALA A 72 2.35 6.48 6.83
N SER A 73 3.15 5.86 5.97
CA SER A 73 4.06 6.57 5.05
C SER A 73 3.33 7.44 4.03
N ASP A 74 2.16 7.02 3.51
CA ASP A 74 1.39 7.77 2.51
C ASP A 74 0.78 9.07 3.08
N PRO A 75 -0.01 9.02 4.17
CA PRO A 75 -0.53 10.23 4.79
C PRO A 75 0.57 11.20 5.24
N LEU A 76 1.65 10.68 5.82
CA LEU A 76 2.77 11.50 6.30
C LEU A 76 3.54 12.15 5.13
N CYS A 77 3.76 11.43 4.05
CA CYS A 77 4.37 11.93 2.82
C CYS A 77 3.54 13.09 2.24
N LEU A 78 2.22 12.91 2.16
CA LEU A 78 1.31 13.91 1.61
C LEU A 78 1.27 15.20 2.44
N VAL A 79 1.29 15.12 3.78
CA VAL A 79 1.40 16.34 4.62
C VAL A 79 2.57 17.20 4.17
N PHE A 80 3.75 16.59 4.04
CA PHE A 80 4.95 17.34 3.65
C PHE A 80 4.90 17.83 2.20
N ILE A 81 4.34 17.06 1.27
CA ILE A 81 4.14 17.51 -0.11
C ILE A 81 3.22 18.73 -0.15
N LEU A 82 2.07 18.69 0.53
CA LEU A 82 1.11 19.78 0.54
C LEU A 82 1.65 21.04 1.24
N LEU A 83 2.30 20.87 2.40
CA LEU A 83 2.98 21.99 3.09
C LEU A 83 4.08 22.61 2.20
N GLY A 84 4.86 21.78 1.53
CA GLY A 84 5.88 22.22 0.59
C GLY A 84 5.29 23.03 -0.56
N PHE A 85 4.21 22.56 -1.21
CA PHE A 85 3.52 23.30 -2.28
C PHE A 85 2.87 24.59 -1.78
N LEU A 86 2.25 24.58 -0.60
CA LEU A 86 1.68 25.80 0.00
C LEU A 86 2.77 26.84 0.26
N ALA A 87 3.89 26.43 0.83
CA ALA A 87 5.04 27.32 1.07
C ALA A 87 5.63 27.83 -0.25
N TYR A 88 5.82 26.93 -1.23
CA TYR A 88 6.36 27.27 -2.56
C TYR A 88 5.49 28.30 -3.29
N ILE A 89 4.19 28.06 -3.43
CA ILE A 89 3.28 28.98 -4.11
C ILE A 89 3.18 30.32 -3.37
N THR A 90 3.09 30.28 -2.03
CA THR A 90 3.01 31.50 -1.21
C THR A 90 4.30 32.33 -1.27
N ALA A 91 5.48 31.67 -1.42
CA ALA A 91 6.75 32.37 -1.61
C ALA A 91 6.73 33.32 -2.82
N PHE A 92 6.20 32.83 -3.94
CA PHE A 92 6.07 33.64 -5.16
C PHE A 92 4.96 34.71 -5.05
N GLN A 93 3.79 34.36 -4.49
CA GLN A 93 2.68 35.31 -4.34
C GLN A 93 3.02 36.47 -3.39
N ARG A 94 3.73 36.17 -2.28
CA ARG A 94 4.06 37.17 -1.25
C ARG A 94 5.50 37.68 -1.33
N LYS A 95 6.27 37.26 -2.33
CA LYS A 95 7.69 37.61 -2.53
C LYS A 95 8.56 37.33 -1.29
N LYS A 96 8.27 36.25 -0.56
CA LYS A 96 8.97 35.83 0.69
C LYS A 96 9.90 34.65 0.42
N ASN A 97 11.18 34.92 0.12
CA ASN A 97 12.17 33.91 -0.24
C ASN A 97 12.41 32.86 0.87
N GLY A 98 12.28 33.21 2.16
CA GLY A 98 12.42 32.26 3.26
C GLY A 98 11.43 31.08 3.17
N LEU A 99 10.26 31.27 2.54
CA LEU A 99 9.30 30.18 2.33
C LEU A 99 9.79 29.15 1.31
N LEU A 100 10.73 29.51 0.41
CA LEU A 100 11.35 28.51 -0.49
C LEU A 100 12.22 27.51 0.29
N ALA A 101 12.93 27.97 1.31
CA ALA A 101 13.69 27.08 2.19
C ALA A 101 12.75 26.14 2.97
N VAL A 102 11.62 26.66 3.47
CA VAL A 102 10.57 25.84 4.11
C VAL A 102 10.03 24.79 3.15
N ALA A 103 9.74 25.19 1.90
CA ALA A 103 9.27 24.28 0.86
C ALA A 103 10.28 23.14 0.60
N LEU A 104 11.57 23.47 0.46
CA LEU A 104 12.62 22.50 0.25
C LEU A 104 12.73 21.51 1.43
N LEU A 105 12.71 22.01 2.67
CA LEU A 105 12.74 21.16 3.87
C LEU A 105 11.53 20.21 3.91
N CYS A 106 10.32 20.69 3.56
CA CYS A 106 9.15 19.86 3.47
C CYS A 106 9.29 18.77 2.39
N PHE A 107 9.80 19.10 1.20
CA PHE A 107 10.00 18.10 0.15
C PHE A 107 11.06 17.05 0.52
N VAL A 108 12.12 17.46 1.21
CA VAL A 108 13.11 16.53 1.76
C VAL A 108 12.47 15.63 2.83
N ALA A 109 11.64 16.17 3.74
CA ALA A 109 10.91 15.38 4.74
C ALA A 109 9.92 14.39 4.09
N ALA A 110 9.29 14.77 2.97
CA ALA A 110 8.45 13.87 2.19
C ALA A 110 9.25 12.68 1.66
N LEU A 111 10.44 12.89 1.10
CA LEU A 111 11.34 11.81 0.62
C LEU A 111 11.73 10.83 1.74
N PHE A 112 12.01 11.34 2.95
CA PHE A 112 12.28 10.50 4.11
C PHE A 112 11.02 9.82 4.70
N SER A 113 9.83 10.20 4.25
CA SER A 113 8.57 9.53 4.61
C SER A 113 8.26 8.37 3.65
N LYS A 114 8.39 8.61 2.34
CA LYS A 114 8.18 7.60 1.30
C LYS A 114 8.96 7.97 0.03
N GLU A 115 9.59 6.99 -0.61
CA GLU A 115 10.38 7.17 -1.85
C GLU A 115 9.56 7.70 -3.04
N THR A 116 8.27 7.41 -3.06
CA THR A 116 7.35 7.94 -4.08
C THR A 116 7.26 9.46 -4.06
N ALA A 117 7.70 10.14 -2.98
CA ALA A 117 7.81 11.60 -2.95
C ALA A 117 8.75 12.19 -4.01
N SER A 118 9.61 11.38 -4.65
CA SER A 118 10.45 11.81 -5.78
C SER A 118 9.65 12.44 -6.94
N ILE A 119 8.35 12.10 -7.07
CA ILE A 119 7.41 12.73 -8.01
C ILE A 119 7.31 14.25 -7.85
N VAL A 120 7.62 14.80 -6.68
CA VAL A 120 7.57 16.24 -6.39
C VAL A 120 8.41 17.03 -7.37
N VAL A 121 9.55 16.51 -7.83
CA VAL A 121 10.39 17.19 -8.82
C VAL A 121 9.61 17.42 -10.10
N ALA A 122 8.93 16.40 -10.62
CA ALA A 122 8.11 16.50 -11.82
C ALA A 122 6.94 17.48 -11.63
N LEU A 123 6.30 17.46 -10.46
CA LEU A 123 5.21 18.40 -10.12
C LEU A 123 5.70 19.85 -10.02
N LEU A 124 6.90 20.09 -9.47
CA LEU A 124 7.49 21.43 -9.42
C LEU A 124 7.85 21.95 -10.82
N VAL A 125 8.49 21.12 -11.64
CA VAL A 125 8.78 21.45 -13.03
C VAL A 125 7.50 21.78 -13.79
N LEU A 126 6.49 20.94 -13.65
CA LEU A 126 5.18 21.16 -14.28
C LEU A 126 4.55 22.49 -13.85
N HIS A 127 4.50 22.77 -12.54
CA HIS A 127 3.96 24.04 -12.02
C HIS A 127 4.75 25.23 -12.57
N THR A 128 6.08 25.13 -12.63
CA THR A 128 6.96 26.15 -13.18
C THR A 128 6.64 26.41 -14.66
N VAL A 129 6.49 25.35 -15.47
CA VAL A 129 6.14 25.46 -16.90
C VAL A 129 4.77 26.12 -17.08
N ILE A 130 3.76 25.72 -16.32
CA ILE A 130 2.41 26.31 -16.37
C ILE A 130 2.43 27.80 -16.04
N ARG A 131 3.28 28.21 -15.10
CA ARG A 131 3.40 29.62 -14.63
C ARG A 131 4.48 30.41 -15.36
N TRP A 132 5.23 29.82 -16.29
CA TRP A 132 6.42 30.38 -16.92
C TRP A 132 6.22 31.79 -17.45
N ASN A 133 5.12 32.02 -18.17
CA ASN A 133 4.82 33.35 -18.76
C ASN A 133 4.34 34.37 -17.73
N ALA A 134 3.94 33.96 -16.55
CA ALA A 134 3.51 34.83 -15.46
C ALA A 134 4.67 35.21 -14.52
N TYR A 135 5.79 34.47 -14.58
CA TYR A 135 6.96 34.69 -13.74
C TYR A 135 7.91 35.74 -14.32
N THR A 136 8.43 36.60 -13.46
CA THR A 136 9.57 37.47 -13.76
C THR A 136 10.84 36.66 -13.99
N VAL A 137 11.91 37.27 -14.52
CA VAL A 137 13.20 36.60 -14.74
C VAL A 137 13.79 36.05 -13.43
N ASP A 138 13.68 36.78 -12.32
CA ASP A 138 14.14 36.36 -11.00
C ASP A 138 13.32 35.18 -10.45
N GLU A 139 11.99 35.21 -10.60
CA GLU A 139 11.11 34.14 -10.21
C GLU A 139 11.36 32.85 -11.02
N LYS A 140 11.63 32.96 -12.33
CA LYS A 140 12.04 31.83 -13.16
C LYS A 140 13.32 31.18 -12.64
N LYS A 141 14.34 31.97 -12.32
CA LYS A 141 15.61 31.48 -11.77
C LYS A 141 15.37 30.72 -10.44
N LYS A 142 14.56 31.30 -9.54
CA LYS A 142 14.20 30.67 -8.24
C LYS A 142 13.42 29.37 -8.43
N ALA A 143 12.46 29.32 -9.34
CA ALA A 143 11.68 28.14 -9.62
C ALA A 143 12.52 26.99 -10.21
N VAL A 144 13.42 27.32 -11.15
CA VAL A 144 14.38 26.35 -11.71
C VAL A 144 15.35 25.87 -10.64
N LEU A 145 15.88 26.77 -9.81
CA LEU A 145 16.77 26.41 -8.70
C LEU A 145 16.09 25.48 -7.70
N MET A 146 14.83 25.75 -7.33
CA MET A 146 14.04 24.89 -6.44
C MET A 146 13.85 23.49 -7.02
N SER A 147 13.48 23.40 -8.30
CA SER A 147 13.34 22.10 -8.98
C SER A 147 14.68 21.35 -9.03
N GLY A 148 15.79 22.05 -9.31
CA GLY A 148 17.12 21.49 -9.36
C GLY A 148 17.62 21.01 -7.99
N LEU A 149 17.45 21.82 -6.94
CA LEU A 149 17.81 21.41 -5.57
C LEU A 149 16.98 20.22 -5.10
N THR A 150 15.66 20.23 -5.33
CA THR A 150 14.80 19.09 -4.98
C THR A 150 15.24 17.85 -5.75
N GLY A 151 15.58 17.97 -7.05
CA GLY A 151 16.11 16.88 -7.85
C GLY A 151 17.44 16.32 -7.32
N LEU A 152 18.33 17.21 -6.91
CA LEU A 152 19.63 16.83 -6.29
C LEU A 152 19.40 16.02 -5.01
N PHE A 153 18.50 16.46 -4.13
CA PHE A 153 18.13 15.70 -2.94
C PHE A 153 17.51 14.35 -3.26
N CYS A 154 16.66 14.25 -4.32
CA CYS A 154 16.12 12.98 -4.77
C CYS A 154 17.21 12.03 -5.24
N ILE A 155 18.16 12.50 -6.05
CA ILE A 155 19.29 11.70 -6.52
C ILE A 155 20.15 11.27 -5.33
N GLY A 156 20.49 12.19 -4.43
CA GLY A 156 21.25 11.88 -3.22
C GLY A 156 20.56 10.84 -2.33
N TYR A 157 19.24 10.92 -2.18
CA TYR A 157 18.44 9.93 -1.43
C TYR A 157 18.48 8.54 -2.10
N VAL A 158 18.34 8.49 -3.44
CA VAL A 158 18.44 7.23 -4.18
C VAL A 158 19.83 6.61 -4.01
N VAL A 159 20.89 7.39 -4.20
CA VAL A 159 22.28 6.94 -4.00
C VAL A 159 22.49 6.42 -2.57
N PHE A 160 22.08 7.20 -1.56
CA PHE A 160 22.18 6.80 -0.15
C PHE A 160 21.44 5.48 0.13
N ARG A 161 20.25 5.29 -0.43
CA ARG A 161 19.45 4.07 -0.27
C ARG A 161 20.14 2.84 -0.83
N PHE A 162 20.77 2.97 -2.00
CA PHE A 162 21.46 1.86 -2.66
C PHE A 162 22.84 1.56 -2.04
N THR A 163 23.58 2.58 -1.63
CA THR A 163 24.97 2.41 -1.19
C THR A 163 25.10 2.16 0.32
N VAL A 164 24.33 2.90 1.14
CA VAL A 164 24.44 2.84 2.60
C VAL A 164 23.44 1.87 3.21
N LEU A 165 22.20 1.90 2.73
CA LEU A 165 21.13 1.05 3.26
C LEU A 165 21.06 -0.34 2.60
N ASN A 166 21.90 -0.62 1.61
CA ASN A 166 21.99 -1.90 0.89
C ASN A 166 20.60 -2.45 0.42
N PHE A 167 19.74 -1.58 -0.02
CA PHE A 167 18.39 -1.96 -0.48
C PHE A 167 18.38 -2.66 -1.84
N THR A 168 19.52 -3.18 -2.31
CA THR A 168 19.66 -3.92 -3.57
C THR A 168 18.88 -5.24 -3.60
N GLY A 169 18.66 -5.88 -2.45
CA GLY A 169 17.93 -7.15 -2.35
C GLY A 169 16.41 -7.03 -2.44
N ASN A 170 15.84 -5.85 -2.25
CA ASN A 170 14.38 -5.65 -2.21
C ASN A 170 13.77 -5.23 -3.56
N PHE A 171 14.56 -5.04 -4.61
CA PHE A 171 14.10 -5.18 -5.99
C PHE A 171 13.96 -6.65 -6.40
N GLY A 172 14.21 -7.59 -5.48
CA GLY A 172 13.81 -8.98 -5.59
C GLY A 172 12.29 -9.09 -5.59
N LEU A 173 11.80 -8.69 -6.65
CA LEU A 173 10.66 -9.16 -7.35
C LEU A 173 10.61 -10.65 -7.14
N THR A 174 9.59 -11.08 -6.37
CA THR A 174 9.17 -12.47 -6.24
C THR A 174 10.07 -13.35 -7.07
N GLY A 175 10.95 -14.13 -6.48
CA GLY A 175 12.07 -14.82 -7.16
C GLY A 175 11.70 -15.80 -8.29
N ALA A 176 10.62 -15.51 -8.99
CA ALA A 176 10.15 -16.18 -10.18
C ALA A 176 10.26 -15.19 -11.35
N ASP A 177 11.10 -15.53 -12.31
CA ASP A 177 11.03 -15.00 -13.68
C ASP A 177 9.66 -15.36 -14.25
N ASN A 178 8.75 -14.41 -14.25
CA ASN A 178 7.43 -14.55 -14.85
C ASN A 178 7.25 -13.55 -16.00
N VAL A 179 6.20 -13.74 -16.80
CA VAL A 179 5.93 -12.91 -17.98
C VAL A 179 5.76 -11.43 -17.61
N TYR A 180 5.24 -11.11 -16.41
CA TYR A 180 5.11 -9.74 -15.94
C TYR A 180 6.47 -9.11 -15.63
N THR A 181 7.36 -9.81 -14.96
CA THR A 181 8.68 -9.27 -14.59
C THR A 181 9.59 -9.10 -15.82
N SER A 182 9.48 -9.97 -16.82
CA SER A 182 10.34 -9.98 -18.01
C SER A 182 9.91 -9.00 -19.11
N SER A 183 8.62 -8.61 -19.19
CA SER A 183 8.10 -7.83 -20.32
C SER A 183 7.51 -6.48 -19.91
N LEU A 184 8.14 -5.38 -20.41
CA LEU A 184 7.60 -4.03 -20.22
C LEU A 184 6.22 -3.86 -20.89
N LEU A 185 5.97 -4.51 -22.03
CA LEU A 185 4.68 -4.45 -22.72
C LEU A 185 3.58 -5.07 -21.86
N VAL A 186 3.84 -6.23 -21.26
CA VAL A 186 2.88 -6.88 -20.34
C VAL A 186 2.59 -5.99 -19.15
N ARG A 187 3.59 -5.34 -18.56
CA ARG A 187 3.41 -4.37 -17.49
C ARG A 187 2.56 -3.17 -17.91
N ALA A 188 2.80 -2.63 -19.09
CA ALA A 188 2.01 -1.51 -19.62
C ALA A 188 0.53 -1.92 -19.86
N ILE A 189 0.28 -3.09 -20.44
CA ILE A 189 -1.08 -3.62 -20.62
C ILE A 189 -1.75 -3.83 -19.26
N THR A 190 -1.04 -4.45 -18.30
CA THR A 190 -1.55 -4.67 -16.95
C THR A 190 -1.87 -3.34 -16.24
N PHE A 191 -1.05 -2.31 -16.42
CA PHE A 191 -1.33 -0.98 -15.86
C PHE A 191 -2.60 -0.37 -16.47
N VAL A 192 -2.86 -0.55 -17.76
CA VAL A 192 -4.12 -0.09 -18.39
C VAL A 192 -5.32 -0.76 -17.74
N HIS A 193 -5.27 -2.06 -17.42
CA HIS A 193 -6.31 -2.76 -16.67
C HIS A 193 -6.45 -2.20 -15.25
N SER A 194 -5.33 -1.93 -14.58
CA SER A 194 -5.33 -1.30 -13.25
C SER A 194 -5.99 0.08 -13.24
N VAL A 195 -5.92 0.85 -14.33
CA VAL A 195 -6.63 2.13 -14.46
C VAL A 195 -8.15 1.94 -14.43
N ALA A 196 -8.68 0.88 -15.05
CA ALA A 196 -10.11 0.56 -14.97
C ALA A 196 -10.51 0.15 -13.53
N GLU A 197 -9.69 -0.65 -12.85
CA GLU A 197 -9.92 -1.00 -11.44
C GLU A 197 -9.89 0.24 -10.53
N TYR A 198 -8.92 1.13 -10.71
CA TYR A 198 -8.86 2.41 -9.99
C TYR A 198 -10.10 3.28 -10.22
N ALA A 199 -10.58 3.34 -11.46
CA ALA A 199 -11.83 4.06 -11.76
C ALA A 199 -13.04 3.43 -11.06
N GLY A 200 -13.12 2.10 -11.03
CA GLY A 200 -14.13 1.37 -10.27
C GLY A 200 -14.12 1.71 -8.78
N MET A 201 -12.94 1.68 -8.15
CA MET A 201 -12.76 2.03 -6.73
C MET A 201 -13.16 3.49 -6.43
N LEU A 202 -12.93 4.41 -7.38
CA LEU A 202 -13.22 5.83 -7.20
C LEU A 202 -14.69 6.20 -7.47
N LEU A 203 -15.33 5.55 -8.44
CA LEU A 203 -16.70 5.86 -8.83
C LEU A 203 -17.75 5.01 -8.12
N ALA A 204 -17.41 3.75 -7.83
CA ALA A 204 -18.28 2.79 -7.18
C ALA A 204 -17.46 1.93 -6.18
N PRO A 205 -17.07 2.48 -5.00
CA PRO A 205 -16.18 1.83 -4.04
C PRO A 205 -16.88 0.69 -3.27
N LEU A 206 -17.51 -0.24 -4.00
CA LEU A 206 -18.26 -1.35 -3.41
C LEU A 206 -17.36 -2.56 -3.15
N HIS A 207 -16.47 -2.88 -4.09
CA HIS A 207 -15.58 -4.05 -4.06
C HIS A 207 -14.16 -3.62 -3.67
N MET A 208 -13.95 -3.38 -2.38
CA MET A 208 -12.67 -2.96 -1.84
C MET A 208 -12.12 -4.05 -0.92
N PHE A 209 -10.98 -4.59 -1.26
CA PHE A 209 -10.29 -5.63 -0.50
C PHE A 209 -8.77 -5.45 -0.61
N PHE A 210 -8.02 -5.95 0.37
CA PHE A 210 -6.58 -5.68 0.52
C PHE A 210 -5.72 -6.53 -0.41
N GLU A 211 -5.97 -7.87 -0.45
CA GLU A 211 -5.16 -8.78 -1.24
C GLU A 211 -5.68 -8.91 -2.66
N LYS A 212 -5.16 -8.07 -3.55
CA LYS A 212 -5.53 -8.11 -4.97
C LYS A 212 -4.87 -9.32 -5.67
N PRO A 213 -5.57 -9.97 -6.63
CA PRO A 213 -4.96 -11.01 -7.44
C PRO A 213 -3.72 -10.50 -8.18
N TYR A 214 -2.67 -11.32 -8.20
CA TYR A 214 -1.45 -11.04 -8.94
C TYR A 214 -1.54 -11.68 -10.33
N GLU A 215 -2.29 -11.05 -11.22
CA GLU A 215 -2.54 -11.52 -12.58
C GLU A 215 -1.96 -10.55 -13.62
N ALA A 216 -1.08 -11.06 -14.49
CA ALA A 216 -0.55 -10.29 -15.61
C ALA A 216 -1.52 -10.38 -16.79
N TYR A 217 -1.88 -9.24 -17.35
CA TYR A 217 -2.75 -9.17 -18.53
C TYR A 217 -1.90 -9.13 -19.81
N LEU A 218 -2.21 -10.03 -20.75
CA LEU A 218 -1.49 -10.14 -22.03
C LEU A 218 -2.21 -9.46 -23.19
N ASN A 219 -3.51 -9.16 -23.01
CA ASN A 219 -4.37 -8.60 -24.05
C ASN A 219 -5.05 -7.34 -23.52
N ILE A 220 -5.10 -6.29 -24.33
CA ILE A 220 -5.79 -5.02 -24.04
C ILE A 220 -7.25 -5.02 -24.54
N PHE A 221 -7.63 -5.96 -25.41
CA PHE A 221 -8.91 -5.98 -26.09
C PHE A 221 -10.06 -6.65 -25.31
N ASP A 222 -9.87 -6.95 -24.05
CA ASP A 222 -10.96 -7.27 -23.14
C ASP A 222 -11.67 -6.00 -22.63
N ILE A 223 -12.81 -6.17 -21.97
CA ILE A 223 -13.64 -5.04 -21.51
C ILE A 223 -12.87 -4.12 -20.57
N LYS A 224 -12.11 -4.66 -19.63
CA LYS A 224 -11.35 -3.86 -18.65
C LYS A 224 -10.21 -3.08 -19.32
N GLY A 225 -9.47 -3.72 -20.21
CA GLY A 225 -8.40 -3.08 -20.99
C GLY A 225 -8.95 -1.95 -21.86
N MET A 226 -10.04 -2.18 -22.58
CA MET A 226 -10.70 -1.13 -23.40
C MET A 226 -11.22 0.04 -22.56
N VAL A 227 -11.82 -0.22 -21.40
CA VAL A 227 -12.29 0.81 -20.46
C VAL A 227 -11.12 1.61 -19.93
N GLY A 228 -10.05 0.95 -19.45
CA GLY A 228 -8.86 1.61 -18.92
C GLY A 228 -8.17 2.48 -19.99
N PHE A 229 -8.04 1.97 -21.22
CA PHE A 229 -7.48 2.72 -22.33
C PHE A 229 -8.36 3.93 -22.70
N GLY A 230 -9.69 3.76 -22.72
CA GLY A 230 -10.64 4.85 -22.95
C GLY A 230 -10.52 5.95 -21.89
N ILE A 231 -10.38 5.58 -20.61
CA ILE A 231 -10.17 6.53 -19.50
C ILE A 231 -8.87 7.33 -19.72
N LEU A 232 -7.77 6.67 -20.09
CA LEU A 232 -6.50 7.33 -20.38
C LEU A 232 -6.63 8.33 -21.54
N ILE A 233 -7.34 7.96 -22.61
CA ILE A 233 -7.60 8.87 -23.74
C ILE A 233 -8.43 10.08 -23.30
N VAL A 234 -9.56 9.87 -22.62
CA VAL A 234 -10.43 10.97 -22.14
C VAL A 234 -9.65 11.91 -21.23
N ALA A 235 -8.84 11.37 -20.32
CA ALA A 235 -8.01 12.15 -19.42
C ALA A 235 -6.94 12.94 -20.20
N ALA A 236 -6.26 12.33 -21.17
CA ALA A 236 -5.27 13.00 -22.01
C ALA A 236 -5.90 14.12 -22.86
N VAL A 237 -7.06 13.87 -23.49
CA VAL A 237 -7.79 14.86 -24.29
C VAL A 237 -8.27 16.02 -23.43
N THR A 238 -8.84 15.77 -22.27
CA THR A 238 -9.33 16.82 -21.35
C THR A 238 -8.16 17.61 -20.75
N ALA A 239 -7.05 16.96 -20.42
CA ALA A 239 -5.82 17.64 -20.01
C ALA A 239 -5.29 18.57 -21.13
N TRP A 240 -5.16 18.06 -22.35
CA TRP A 240 -4.66 18.81 -23.48
C TRP A 240 -5.53 20.04 -23.82
N ARG A 241 -6.86 19.85 -23.90
CA ARG A 241 -7.80 20.94 -24.13
C ARG A 241 -7.74 22.02 -23.04
N SER A 242 -7.39 21.64 -21.82
CA SER A 242 -7.32 22.58 -20.70
C SER A 242 -6.08 23.48 -20.72
N LEU A 243 -5.05 23.17 -21.51
CA LEU A 243 -3.84 23.98 -21.69
C LEU A 243 -4.15 25.41 -22.19
N GLN A 244 -5.17 25.56 -23.06
CA GLN A 244 -5.54 26.83 -23.68
C GLN A 244 -6.40 27.73 -22.77
N GLY A 245 -7.00 27.18 -21.68
CA GLY A 245 -7.93 27.93 -20.86
C GLY A 245 -7.77 27.70 -19.35
N ARG A 246 -8.00 26.47 -18.89
CA ARG A 246 -8.04 26.14 -17.47
C ARG A 246 -6.78 25.38 -17.03
N LYS A 247 -5.63 26.07 -16.99
CA LYS A 247 -4.31 25.45 -16.70
C LYS A 247 -4.26 24.62 -15.41
N TYR A 248 -5.10 24.93 -14.43
CA TYR A 248 -5.19 24.13 -13.20
C TYR A 248 -5.85 22.74 -13.42
N VAL A 249 -6.71 22.58 -14.45
CA VAL A 249 -7.25 21.26 -14.86
C VAL A 249 -6.13 20.40 -15.44
N PHE A 250 -5.28 21.03 -16.26
CA PHE A 250 -4.08 20.36 -16.77
C PHE A 250 -3.16 19.93 -15.62
N PHE A 251 -2.94 20.81 -14.64
CA PHE A 251 -2.15 20.49 -13.45
C PHE A 251 -2.74 19.32 -12.65
N ALA A 252 -4.08 19.30 -12.47
CA ALA A 252 -4.78 18.25 -11.74
C ALA A 252 -4.64 16.88 -12.41
N TRP A 253 -4.86 16.78 -13.73
CA TRP A 253 -4.64 15.55 -14.48
C TRP A 253 -3.18 15.10 -14.45
N SER A 254 -2.26 16.04 -14.64
CA SER A 254 -0.83 15.74 -14.57
C SER A 254 -0.41 15.28 -13.18
N TRP A 255 -1.01 15.83 -12.12
CA TRP A 255 -0.82 15.33 -10.75
C TRP A 255 -1.20 13.85 -10.65
N VAL A 256 -2.39 13.46 -11.12
CA VAL A 256 -2.84 12.06 -11.12
C VAL A 256 -1.82 11.17 -11.83
N TYR A 257 -1.45 11.51 -13.07
CA TYR A 257 -0.52 10.70 -13.86
C TYR A 257 0.88 10.60 -13.25
N ILE A 258 1.43 11.73 -12.79
CA ILE A 258 2.76 11.78 -12.16
C ILE A 258 2.76 10.93 -10.89
N CYS A 259 1.69 10.99 -10.08
CA CYS A 259 1.57 10.19 -8.87
C CYS A 259 1.38 8.69 -9.16
N LEU A 260 0.83 8.30 -10.30
CA LEU A 260 0.69 6.91 -10.72
C LEU A 260 1.94 6.35 -11.39
N LEU A 261 2.90 7.18 -11.83
CA LEU A 261 4.13 6.70 -12.49
C LEU A 261 4.92 5.67 -11.67
N PRO A 262 5.15 5.85 -10.36
CA PRO A 262 5.89 4.87 -9.57
C PRO A 262 5.22 3.50 -9.52
N VAL A 263 3.89 3.44 -9.68
CA VAL A 263 3.07 2.22 -9.60
C VAL A 263 2.55 1.77 -10.97
N SER A 264 3.03 2.37 -12.05
CA SER A 264 2.62 2.04 -13.43
C SER A 264 3.26 0.77 -14.01
N GLY A 265 4.11 0.08 -13.24
CA GLY A 265 4.84 -1.09 -13.71
C GLY A 265 6.06 -0.76 -14.58
N VAL A 266 6.51 0.50 -14.68
CA VAL A 266 7.81 0.84 -15.30
C VAL A 266 8.92 0.06 -14.61
N VAL A 267 8.90 0.01 -13.27
CA VAL A 267 9.65 -0.95 -12.48
C VAL A 267 8.66 -2.04 -12.06
N PRO A 268 9.01 -3.34 -12.20
CA PRO A 268 8.13 -4.40 -11.78
C PRO A 268 7.84 -4.30 -10.27
N LEU A 269 6.62 -4.57 -9.85
CA LEU A 269 6.15 -4.49 -8.47
C LEU A 269 5.59 -5.84 -8.01
N ASN A 270 5.48 -6.03 -6.71
CA ASN A 270 4.90 -7.22 -6.09
C ASN A 270 3.36 -7.19 -5.99
N ALA A 271 2.72 -6.17 -6.53
CA ALA A 271 1.27 -6.04 -6.64
C ALA A 271 0.92 -5.33 -7.95
N MET A 272 -0.27 -5.58 -8.50
CA MET A 272 -0.75 -4.95 -9.73
C MET A 272 -1.42 -3.60 -9.45
N TYR A 273 -2.21 -3.52 -8.38
CA TYR A 273 -2.88 -2.32 -7.90
C TYR A 273 -3.25 -2.50 -6.42
N LEU A 274 -3.25 -1.40 -5.67
CA LEU A 274 -3.60 -1.36 -4.24
C LEU A 274 -4.39 -0.09 -3.94
N ASP A 275 -5.30 -0.13 -2.97
CA ASP A 275 -6.16 1.01 -2.65
C ASP A 275 -5.33 2.22 -2.18
N HIS A 276 -4.32 2.01 -1.31
CA HIS A 276 -3.47 3.07 -0.79
C HIS A 276 -2.57 3.75 -1.85
N TRP A 277 -2.35 3.12 -3.02
CA TRP A 277 -1.63 3.76 -4.13
C TRP A 277 -2.41 4.95 -4.72
N LEU A 278 -3.72 5.01 -4.48
CA LEU A 278 -4.56 6.13 -4.88
C LEU A 278 -4.50 7.33 -3.91
N TYR A 279 -3.82 7.20 -2.75
CA TYR A 279 -3.80 8.27 -1.75
C TYR A 279 -3.23 9.59 -2.30
N LEU A 280 -2.06 9.56 -2.94
CA LEU A 280 -1.46 10.73 -3.57
C LEU A 280 -2.17 11.16 -4.86
N PRO A 281 -2.52 10.26 -5.80
CA PRO A 281 -3.29 10.61 -6.99
C PRO A 281 -4.64 11.26 -6.69
N SER A 282 -5.31 10.90 -5.58
CA SER A 282 -6.62 11.42 -5.21
C SER A 282 -6.62 12.93 -4.93
N VAL A 283 -5.46 13.55 -4.64
CA VAL A 283 -5.31 15.02 -4.60
C VAL A 283 -5.67 15.65 -5.95
N GLY A 284 -5.13 15.11 -7.06
CA GLY A 284 -5.47 15.58 -8.40
C GLY A 284 -6.94 15.33 -8.76
N LEU A 285 -7.49 14.20 -8.31
CA LEU A 285 -8.92 13.90 -8.49
C LEU A 285 -9.82 14.84 -7.68
N ALA A 286 -9.42 15.20 -6.46
CA ALA A 286 -10.13 16.22 -5.66
C ALA A 286 -10.06 17.60 -6.32
N MET A 287 -8.94 17.96 -6.96
CA MET A 287 -8.84 19.17 -7.79
C MET A 287 -9.84 19.12 -8.95
N LEU A 288 -9.94 18.01 -9.67
CA LEU A 288 -10.90 17.83 -10.77
C LEU A 288 -12.35 17.89 -10.28
N ALA A 289 -12.64 17.27 -9.14
CA ALA A 289 -13.95 17.34 -8.50
C ALA A 289 -14.34 18.77 -8.09
N ALA A 290 -13.40 19.55 -7.56
CA ALA A 290 -13.62 20.97 -7.27
C ALA A 290 -13.99 21.76 -8.54
N VAL A 291 -13.27 21.51 -9.64
CA VAL A 291 -13.57 22.13 -10.95
C VAL A 291 -14.94 21.73 -11.46
N PHE A 292 -15.27 20.45 -11.36
CA PHE A 292 -16.57 19.93 -11.79
C PHE A 292 -17.69 20.54 -10.95
N CYS A 293 -17.51 20.66 -9.63
CA CYS A 293 -18.47 21.30 -8.73
C CYS A 293 -18.69 22.77 -9.12
N GLU A 294 -17.63 23.53 -9.43
CA GLU A 294 -17.75 24.91 -9.89
C GLU A 294 -18.48 25.03 -11.23
N TRP A 295 -18.19 24.11 -12.17
CA TRP A 295 -18.86 24.07 -13.47
C TRP A 295 -20.34 23.70 -13.31
N SER A 296 -20.67 22.70 -12.50
CA SER A 296 -22.01 22.26 -12.22
C SER A 296 -22.85 23.36 -11.58
N ALA A 297 -22.30 24.06 -10.59
CA ALA A 297 -22.97 25.17 -9.92
C ALA A 297 -23.34 26.32 -10.85
N LYS A 298 -22.54 26.55 -11.90
CA LYS A 298 -22.86 27.55 -12.95
C LYS A 298 -24.01 27.07 -13.89
N LYS A 299 -24.27 25.77 -13.96
CA LYS A 299 -25.30 25.16 -14.83
C LYS A 299 -26.64 24.92 -14.13
N ILE A 300 -26.58 24.39 -12.89
CA ILE A 300 -27.76 23.92 -12.16
C ILE A 300 -27.96 24.64 -10.81
N GLN A 301 -27.28 25.78 -10.59
CA GLN A 301 -27.24 26.57 -9.35
C GLN A 301 -26.47 25.91 -8.20
N TRP A 302 -26.01 26.71 -7.26
CA TRP A 302 -25.18 26.27 -6.15
C TRP A 302 -25.93 25.37 -5.17
N GLU A 303 -27.21 25.70 -4.87
CA GLU A 303 -28.05 24.95 -3.94
C GLU A 303 -28.17 23.49 -4.38
N ASN A 304 -28.57 23.27 -5.64
CA ASN A 304 -28.74 21.92 -6.19
C ASN A 304 -27.41 21.16 -6.25
N THR A 305 -26.32 21.84 -6.62
CA THR A 305 -24.97 21.24 -6.63
C THR A 305 -24.57 20.78 -5.23
N PHE A 306 -24.79 21.58 -4.18
CA PHE A 306 -24.45 21.21 -2.81
C PHE A 306 -25.38 20.13 -2.23
N ILE A 307 -26.65 20.09 -2.63
CA ILE A 307 -27.57 18.98 -2.24
C ILE A 307 -27.03 17.66 -2.82
N VAL A 308 -26.74 17.61 -4.12
CA VAL A 308 -26.18 16.41 -4.76
C VAL A 308 -24.84 16.02 -4.13
N LEU A 309 -23.95 16.98 -3.90
CA LEU A 309 -22.67 16.73 -3.22
C LEU A 309 -22.89 16.18 -1.82
N GLY A 310 -23.83 16.74 -1.04
CA GLY A 310 -24.17 16.28 0.31
C GLY A 310 -24.64 14.82 0.32
N ILE A 311 -25.45 14.43 -0.64
CA ILE A 311 -25.88 13.03 -0.83
C ILE A 311 -24.67 12.14 -1.14
N ILE A 312 -23.80 12.54 -2.07
CA ILE A 312 -22.58 11.78 -2.43
C ILE A 312 -21.67 11.63 -1.20
N LEU A 313 -21.43 12.72 -0.45
CA LEU A 313 -20.58 12.69 0.74
C LEU A 313 -21.18 11.78 1.83
N LEU A 314 -22.51 11.80 2.01
CA LEU A 314 -23.20 10.92 2.95
C LEU A 314 -23.02 9.45 2.55
N LEU A 315 -23.25 9.10 1.29
CA LEU A 315 -23.12 7.73 0.79
C LEU A 315 -21.67 7.24 0.91
N LEU A 316 -20.70 8.06 0.52
CA LEU A 316 -19.28 7.72 0.67
C LEU A 316 -18.88 7.62 2.15
N GLY A 317 -19.35 8.51 3.00
CA GLY A 317 -19.09 8.47 4.45
C GLY A 317 -19.65 7.21 5.10
N VAL A 318 -20.87 6.82 4.77
CA VAL A 318 -21.47 5.54 5.21
C VAL A 318 -20.62 4.36 4.72
N ARG A 319 -20.23 4.34 3.44
CA ARG A 319 -19.38 3.27 2.90
C ARG A 319 -18.00 3.23 3.59
N THR A 320 -17.42 4.39 3.89
CA THR A 320 -16.17 4.53 4.63
C THR A 320 -16.30 3.97 6.05
N ALA A 321 -17.41 4.24 6.72
CA ALA A 321 -17.68 3.69 8.06
C ALA A 321 -17.75 2.15 8.03
N PHE A 322 -18.43 1.56 7.04
CA PHE A 322 -18.45 0.11 6.85
C PHE A 322 -17.04 -0.44 6.56
N ARG A 323 -16.27 0.21 5.67
CA ARG A 323 -14.89 -0.23 5.36
C ARG A 323 -13.98 -0.13 6.59
N ASN A 324 -14.08 0.90 7.41
CA ASN A 324 -13.35 0.99 8.68
C ASN A 324 -13.75 -0.11 9.67
N ALA A 325 -15.02 -0.52 9.67
CA ALA A 325 -15.48 -1.62 10.51
C ALA A 325 -14.83 -2.97 10.11
N ASP A 326 -14.49 -3.17 8.83
CA ASP A 326 -13.75 -4.36 8.37
C ASP A 326 -12.32 -4.40 8.94
N TRP A 327 -11.70 -3.22 9.20
CA TRP A 327 -10.37 -3.09 9.80
C TRP A 327 -10.39 -3.09 11.34
N SER A 328 -11.55 -3.06 11.97
CA SER A 328 -11.67 -2.97 13.44
C SER A 328 -11.34 -4.26 14.16
N ASP A 329 -11.44 -5.39 13.49
CA ASP A 329 -11.22 -6.73 14.02
C ASP A 329 -10.48 -7.59 13.00
N ILE A 330 -9.42 -8.30 13.43
CA ILE A 330 -8.52 -9.05 12.55
C ILE A 330 -9.26 -10.24 11.89
N ALA A 331 -10.12 -10.95 12.60
CA ALA A 331 -10.88 -12.05 12.02
C ALA A 331 -11.86 -11.52 10.97
N ARG A 332 -12.62 -10.46 11.31
CA ARG A 332 -13.54 -9.79 10.38
C ARG A 332 -12.83 -9.29 9.14
N PHE A 333 -11.60 -8.76 9.30
CA PHE A 333 -10.77 -8.35 8.15
C PHE A 333 -10.50 -9.54 7.21
N TYR A 334 -9.98 -10.67 7.74
CA TYR A 334 -9.69 -11.83 6.91
C TYR A 334 -10.95 -12.50 6.35
N GLU A 335 -12.04 -12.55 7.12
CA GLU A 335 -13.35 -13.04 6.64
C GLU A 335 -13.84 -12.20 5.44
N HIS A 336 -13.75 -10.87 5.54
CA HIS A 336 -14.10 -9.96 4.43
C HIS A 336 -13.18 -10.17 3.22
N GLU A 337 -11.87 -10.31 3.40
CA GLU A 337 -10.93 -10.52 2.32
C GLU A 337 -11.21 -11.83 1.57
N LEU A 338 -11.56 -12.90 2.28
CA LEU A 338 -11.89 -14.20 1.70
C LEU A 338 -13.20 -14.21 0.89
N VAL A 339 -14.10 -13.26 1.10
CA VAL A 339 -15.28 -13.06 0.23
C VAL A 339 -14.87 -12.71 -1.21
N TYR A 340 -13.75 -11.97 -1.36
CA TYR A 340 -13.26 -11.50 -2.67
C TYR A 340 -12.12 -12.34 -3.23
N ASN A 341 -11.36 -13.01 -2.37
CA ASN A 341 -10.23 -13.86 -2.74
C ASN A 341 -10.20 -15.15 -1.91
N GLU A 342 -11.20 -16.02 -2.16
CA GLU A 342 -11.36 -17.30 -1.45
C GLU A 342 -10.23 -18.31 -1.75
N THR A 343 -9.39 -18.04 -2.75
CA THR A 343 -8.26 -18.91 -3.14
C THR A 343 -6.93 -18.48 -2.51
N SER A 344 -6.93 -17.51 -1.61
CA SER A 344 -5.71 -17.09 -0.92
C SER A 344 -5.36 -18.03 0.23
N ALA A 345 -4.37 -18.90 0.01
CA ALA A 345 -3.80 -19.77 1.06
C ALA A 345 -3.30 -18.94 2.26
N ARG A 346 -2.69 -17.77 2.00
CA ARG A 346 -2.18 -16.87 3.03
C ARG A 346 -3.30 -16.32 3.91
N MET A 347 -4.42 -15.89 3.33
CA MET A 347 -5.55 -15.34 4.10
C MET A 347 -6.22 -16.44 4.93
N HIS A 348 -6.39 -17.64 4.38
CA HIS A 348 -6.87 -18.79 5.14
C HIS A 348 -5.95 -19.13 6.32
N ASN A 349 -4.63 -19.19 6.10
CA ASN A 349 -3.67 -19.42 7.19
C ASN A 349 -3.78 -18.36 8.30
N ASN A 350 -3.85 -17.08 7.92
CA ASN A 350 -3.92 -15.98 8.87
C ASN A 350 -5.25 -15.96 9.65
N LEU A 351 -6.37 -16.28 9.00
CA LEU A 351 -7.66 -16.43 9.67
C LEU A 351 -7.64 -17.63 10.64
N GLY A 352 -7.00 -18.74 10.25
CA GLY A 352 -6.76 -19.87 11.12
C GLY A 352 -5.98 -19.50 12.38
N MET A 353 -4.90 -18.71 12.23
CA MET A 353 -4.12 -18.19 13.37
C MET A 353 -4.97 -17.30 14.29
N GLU A 354 -5.85 -16.49 13.74
CA GLU A 354 -6.72 -15.63 14.54
C GLU A 354 -7.80 -16.42 15.28
N TYR A 355 -8.38 -17.44 14.66
CA TYR A 355 -9.30 -18.37 15.33
C TYR A 355 -8.61 -19.19 16.41
N GLU A 356 -7.36 -19.64 16.18
CA GLU A 356 -6.57 -20.32 17.21
C GLU A 356 -6.34 -19.44 18.45
N LYS A 357 -5.98 -18.16 18.27
CA LYS A 357 -5.86 -17.18 19.38
C LYS A 357 -7.15 -16.99 20.17
N ARG A 358 -8.31 -17.17 19.51
CA ARG A 358 -9.65 -17.09 20.12
C ARG A 358 -10.14 -18.44 20.65
N GLU A 359 -9.27 -19.43 20.69
CA GLU A 359 -9.58 -20.81 21.15
C GLU A 359 -10.65 -21.51 20.31
N LYS A 360 -10.96 -21.01 19.10
CA LYS A 360 -11.86 -21.63 18.14
C LYS A 360 -11.11 -22.65 17.29
N LEU A 361 -10.59 -23.72 17.95
CA LEU A 361 -9.67 -24.66 17.32
C LEU A 361 -10.28 -25.41 16.13
N LYS A 362 -11.59 -25.69 16.14
CA LYS A 362 -12.26 -26.34 15.00
C LYS A 362 -12.22 -25.49 13.74
N ASP A 363 -12.55 -24.19 13.89
CA ASP A 363 -12.53 -23.23 12.77
C ASP A 363 -11.09 -23.00 12.27
N ALA A 364 -10.13 -22.93 13.19
CA ALA A 364 -8.71 -22.83 12.84
C ALA A 364 -8.24 -24.01 11.96
N ILE A 365 -8.59 -25.26 12.35
CA ILE A 365 -8.26 -26.47 11.57
C ILE A 365 -8.84 -26.39 10.15
N VAL A 366 -10.10 -25.99 10.01
CA VAL A 366 -10.75 -25.85 8.69
C VAL A 366 -9.96 -24.90 7.81
N HIS A 367 -9.56 -23.75 8.34
CA HIS A 367 -8.83 -22.74 7.58
C HIS A 367 -7.38 -23.15 7.28
N TYR A 368 -6.66 -23.80 8.20
CA TYR A 368 -5.32 -24.32 7.93
C TYR A 368 -5.34 -25.42 6.86
N ARG A 369 -6.30 -26.35 6.93
CA ARG A 369 -6.48 -27.37 5.88
C ARG A 369 -6.78 -26.74 4.53
N ARG A 370 -7.67 -25.73 4.50
CA ARG A 370 -7.97 -25.03 3.26
C ARG A 370 -6.74 -24.30 2.70
N ALA A 371 -5.90 -23.71 3.55
CA ALA A 371 -4.64 -23.11 3.12
C ALA A 371 -3.68 -24.14 2.49
N ILE A 372 -3.59 -25.33 3.06
CA ILE A 372 -2.79 -26.45 2.54
C ILE A 372 -3.35 -26.96 1.20
N GLU A 373 -4.67 -27.13 1.08
CA GLU A 373 -5.31 -27.53 -0.18
C GLU A 373 -5.03 -26.55 -1.32
N LEU A 374 -5.02 -25.26 -1.02
CA LEU A 374 -4.75 -24.19 -1.99
C LEU A 374 -3.26 -24.06 -2.32
N ASN A 375 -2.40 -24.32 -1.37
CA ASN A 375 -0.95 -24.26 -1.54
C ASN A 375 -0.23 -25.24 -0.59
N ASP A 376 -0.01 -26.45 -1.03
CA ASP A 376 0.68 -27.51 -0.29
C ASP A 376 2.18 -27.21 -0.06
N THR A 377 2.74 -26.16 -0.69
CA THR A 377 4.11 -25.71 -0.45
C THR A 377 4.22 -24.56 0.55
N TYR A 378 3.18 -24.28 1.31
CA TYR A 378 3.16 -23.24 2.34
C TYR A 378 3.46 -23.84 3.73
N ALA A 379 4.76 -23.97 4.06
CA ALA A 379 5.27 -24.61 5.29
C ALA A 379 4.60 -24.11 6.59
N GLN A 380 4.24 -22.82 6.63
CA GLN A 380 3.58 -22.19 7.79
C GLN A 380 2.23 -22.85 8.12
N SER A 381 1.42 -23.20 7.12
CA SER A 381 0.09 -23.80 7.34
C SER A 381 0.20 -25.21 7.91
N HIS A 382 1.15 -26.01 7.41
CA HIS A 382 1.46 -27.33 7.96
C HIS A 382 1.91 -27.24 9.43
N HIS A 383 2.82 -26.32 9.72
CA HIS A 383 3.30 -26.09 11.08
C HIS A 383 2.17 -25.67 12.04
N ASN A 384 1.31 -24.72 11.62
CA ASN A 384 0.21 -24.23 12.45
C ASN A 384 -0.82 -25.35 12.73
N LEU A 385 -1.16 -26.15 11.71
CA LEU A 385 -2.03 -27.30 11.87
C LEU A 385 -1.43 -28.31 12.83
N ALA A 386 -0.12 -28.59 12.71
CA ALA A 386 0.60 -29.47 13.60
C ALA A 386 0.56 -29.02 15.06
N GLN A 387 0.67 -27.73 15.33
CA GLN A 387 0.56 -27.19 16.69
C GLN A 387 -0.81 -27.47 17.30
N ILE A 388 -1.90 -27.36 16.55
CA ILE A 388 -3.24 -27.71 17.05
C ILE A 388 -3.32 -29.20 17.33
N TYR A 389 -2.82 -30.05 16.45
CA TYR A 389 -2.80 -31.50 16.67
C TYR A 389 -2.00 -31.88 17.94
N ALA A 390 -0.84 -31.24 18.16
CA ALA A 390 -0.06 -31.42 19.38
C ALA A 390 -0.85 -31.04 20.65
N LYS A 391 -1.55 -29.91 20.63
CA LYS A 391 -2.43 -29.44 21.72
C LYS A 391 -3.59 -30.41 22.00
N GLN A 392 -4.06 -31.13 20.98
CA GLN A 392 -5.12 -32.16 21.10
C GLN A 392 -4.60 -33.56 21.47
N GLY A 393 -3.29 -33.72 21.63
CA GLY A 393 -2.67 -35.00 21.91
C GLY A 393 -2.56 -35.93 20.69
N MET A 394 -2.86 -35.45 19.50
CA MET A 394 -2.75 -36.19 18.24
C MET A 394 -1.29 -36.09 17.73
N VAL A 395 -0.42 -36.84 18.44
CA VAL A 395 1.04 -36.70 18.26
C VAL A 395 1.50 -37.16 16.88
N ASN A 396 0.95 -38.25 16.36
CA ASN A 396 1.37 -38.78 15.05
C ASN A 396 1.03 -37.84 13.92
N GLU A 397 -0.19 -37.31 13.93
CA GLU A 397 -0.67 -36.32 12.95
C GLU A 397 0.13 -35.03 13.05
N SER A 398 0.46 -34.60 14.27
CA SER A 398 1.31 -33.43 14.48
C SER A 398 2.70 -33.62 13.89
N LEU A 399 3.36 -34.73 14.17
CA LEU A 399 4.68 -35.04 13.63
C LEU A 399 4.67 -35.14 12.10
N GLN A 400 3.63 -35.73 11.51
CA GLN A 400 3.48 -35.84 10.08
C GLN A 400 3.45 -34.46 9.42
N GLU A 401 2.64 -33.55 9.94
CA GLU A 401 2.55 -32.16 9.42
C GLU A 401 3.85 -31.37 9.68
N LEU A 402 4.54 -31.56 10.80
CA LEU A 402 5.85 -30.94 11.06
C LEU A 402 6.91 -31.40 10.07
N PHE A 403 6.96 -32.71 9.76
CA PHE A 403 7.88 -33.21 8.74
C PHE A 403 7.53 -32.69 7.34
N ARG A 404 6.23 -32.52 7.04
CA ARG A 404 5.82 -31.92 5.77
C ARG A 404 6.27 -30.45 5.69
N ALA A 405 6.13 -29.67 6.77
CA ALA A 405 6.66 -28.30 6.82
C ALA A 405 8.18 -28.26 6.60
N LEU A 406 8.94 -29.21 7.19
CA LEU A 406 10.40 -29.30 7.03
C LEU A 406 10.84 -29.86 5.67
N GLU A 407 9.98 -30.60 4.98
CA GLU A 407 10.22 -31.01 3.59
C GLU A 407 10.18 -29.80 2.65
N ILE A 408 9.25 -28.88 2.90
CA ILE A 408 9.09 -27.62 2.16
C ILE A 408 10.23 -26.64 2.51
N ASP A 409 10.44 -26.41 3.80
CA ASP A 409 11.50 -25.53 4.31
C ASP A 409 12.29 -26.22 5.44
N PRO A 410 13.42 -26.87 5.11
CA PRO A 410 14.27 -27.51 6.11
C PRO A 410 14.88 -26.56 7.16
N THR A 411 14.80 -25.24 6.93
CA THR A 411 15.30 -24.23 7.86
C THR A 411 14.21 -23.62 8.76
N PHE A 412 12.96 -24.10 8.64
CA PHE A 412 11.82 -23.57 9.39
C PHE A 412 11.91 -23.93 10.87
N ILE A 413 12.58 -23.08 11.64
CA ILE A 413 12.99 -23.31 13.03
C ILE A 413 11.81 -23.61 13.96
N TYR A 414 10.65 -23.04 13.72
CA TYR A 414 9.46 -23.23 14.56
C TYR A 414 8.97 -24.69 14.56
N SER A 415 9.11 -25.41 13.44
CA SER A 415 8.78 -26.83 13.38
C SER A 415 9.67 -27.67 14.29
N TYR A 416 10.98 -27.36 14.33
CA TYR A 416 11.89 -28.03 15.27
C TYR A 416 11.55 -27.70 16.71
N GLN A 417 11.17 -26.48 17.05
CA GLN A 417 10.76 -26.10 18.40
C GLN A 417 9.54 -26.91 18.87
N THR A 418 8.53 -27.07 18.00
CA THR A 418 7.33 -27.86 18.30
C THR A 418 7.68 -29.35 18.43
N MET A 419 8.51 -29.90 17.53
CA MET A 419 9.00 -31.29 17.64
C MET A 419 9.77 -31.50 18.95
N LEU A 420 10.63 -30.58 19.35
CA LEU A 420 11.38 -30.65 20.59
C LEU A 420 10.44 -30.67 21.81
N ALA A 421 9.39 -29.84 21.80
CA ALA A 421 8.39 -29.84 22.86
C ALA A 421 7.66 -31.21 22.95
N ILE A 422 7.24 -31.74 21.79
CA ILE A 422 6.58 -33.06 21.70
C ILE A 422 7.50 -34.16 22.23
N PHE A 423 8.76 -34.25 21.77
CA PHE A 423 9.69 -35.31 22.21
C PHE A 423 10.05 -35.18 23.68
N THR A 424 10.07 -33.96 24.21
CA THR A 424 10.30 -33.74 25.65
C THR A 424 9.11 -34.23 26.48
N SER A 425 7.87 -33.92 26.06
CA SER A 425 6.65 -34.34 26.76
C SER A 425 6.43 -35.86 26.71
N LEU A 426 6.94 -36.54 25.68
CA LEU A 426 6.90 -37.98 25.51
C LEU A 426 8.05 -38.72 26.19
N GLU A 427 8.90 -38.02 26.94
CA GLU A 427 10.09 -38.57 27.59
C GLU A 427 11.03 -39.30 26.61
N LYS A 428 11.22 -38.75 25.39
CA LYS A 428 12.12 -39.27 24.35
C LYS A 428 13.41 -38.45 24.26
N PRO A 429 14.34 -38.55 25.21
CA PRO A 429 15.49 -37.66 25.31
C PRO A 429 16.43 -37.74 24.10
N GLU A 430 16.55 -38.90 23.47
CA GLU A 430 17.36 -39.07 22.26
C GLU A 430 16.82 -38.28 21.08
N LEU A 431 15.51 -38.34 20.83
CA LEU A 431 14.85 -37.60 19.77
C LEU A 431 14.92 -36.09 20.05
N ALA A 432 14.72 -35.68 21.28
CA ALA A 432 14.88 -34.31 21.72
C ALA A 432 16.31 -33.77 21.47
N ALA A 433 17.33 -34.59 21.77
CA ALA A 433 18.73 -34.24 21.52
C ALA A 433 19.05 -34.09 20.02
N ARG A 434 18.54 -35.02 19.18
CA ARG A 434 18.66 -34.93 17.70
C ARG A 434 18.00 -33.65 17.16
N CYS A 435 16.81 -33.33 17.65
CA CYS A 435 16.08 -32.10 17.28
C CYS A 435 16.86 -30.85 17.65
N ARG A 436 17.38 -30.74 18.88
CA ARG A 436 18.25 -29.62 19.32
C ARG A 436 19.46 -29.45 18.43
N LYS A 437 20.11 -30.54 18.02
CA LYS A 437 21.27 -30.49 17.14
C LYS A 437 20.95 -29.87 15.78
N LEU A 438 19.78 -30.17 15.20
CA LEU A 438 19.33 -29.56 13.95
C LEU A 438 18.97 -28.08 14.15
N MET A 439 18.25 -27.73 15.23
CA MET A 439 17.97 -26.33 15.57
C MET A 439 19.23 -25.49 15.64
N THR A 440 20.24 -25.92 16.40
CA THR A 440 21.52 -25.19 16.49
C THR A 440 22.18 -25.03 15.12
N ARG A 441 22.08 -26.00 14.23
CA ARG A 441 22.61 -25.84 12.86
C ARG A 441 21.86 -24.78 12.06
N VAL A 442 20.53 -24.69 12.19
CA VAL A 442 19.72 -23.62 11.55
C VAL A 442 20.13 -22.26 12.13
N GLU A 443 20.20 -22.14 13.46
CA GLU A 443 20.53 -20.89 14.16
C GLU A 443 21.89 -20.30 13.76
N ILE A 444 22.88 -21.16 13.52
CA ILE A 444 24.23 -20.73 13.08
C ILE A 444 24.35 -20.63 11.55
N GLY A 445 23.24 -20.66 10.82
CA GLY A 445 23.19 -20.49 9.35
C GLY A 445 23.84 -21.63 8.55
N LYS A 446 24.00 -22.83 9.14
CA LYS A 446 24.48 -24.00 8.39
C LYS A 446 23.39 -24.58 7.52
N ALA A 447 23.72 -24.84 6.25
CA ALA A 447 22.81 -25.47 5.32
C ALA A 447 22.25 -26.80 5.86
N ILE A 448 20.94 -26.92 5.86
CA ILE A 448 20.21 -28.14 6.17
C ILE A 448 19.35 -28.47 4.95
N THR A 449 19.37 -29.74 4.55
CA THR A 449 18.47 -30.29 3.51
C THR A 449 17.47 -31.22 4.17
N PHE A 450 16.34 -31.48 3.53
CA PHE A 450 15.37 -32.46 4.03
C PHE A 450 15.98 -33.87 4.14
N ASN A 451 16.94 -34.25 3.30
CA ASN A 451 17.70 -35.49 3.46
C ASN A 451 18.45 -35.54 4.79
N THR A 452 18.93 -34.42 5.31
CA THR A 452 19.54 -34.36 6.64
C THR A 452 18.50 -34.62 7.73
N VAL A 453 17.31 -34.06 7.60
CA VAL A 453 16.17 -34.30 8.52
C VAL A 453 15.77 -35.78 8.48
N ARG A 454 15.56 -36.34 7.29
CA ARG A 454 15.20 -37.76 7.09
C ARG A 454 16.22 -38.72 7.66
N LYS A 455 17.52 -38.47 7.47
CA LYS A 455 18.59 -39.27 8.09
C LYS A 455 18.66 -39.14 9.61
N THR A 456 18.23 -38.02 10.16
CA THR A 456 18.24 -37.77 11.62
C THR A 456 17.07 -38.47 12.31
N PHE A 457 15.94 -38.64 11.63
CA PHE A 457 14.72 -39.22 12.14
C PHE A 457 14.21 -40.39 11.26
N PRO A 458 15.01 -41.42 10.99
CA PRO A 458 14.68 -42.51 10.05
C PRO A 458 13.41 -43.29 10.46
N GLU A 459 13.12 -43.37 11.73
CA GLU A 459 11.97 -44.09 12.32
C GLU A 459 10.61 -43.52 11.85
N PHE A 460 10.56 -42.26 11.43
CA PHE A 460 9.33 -41.64 10.93
C PHE A 460 9.17 -41.74 9.40
N PHE A 461 10.17 -42.29 8.70
CA PHE A 461 10.18 -42.40 7.23
C PHE A 461 10.32 -43.87 6.75
N SER A 462 10.34 -44.84 7.67
CA SER A 462 10.57 -46.24 7.35
C SER A 462 9.33 -47.03 6.89
N THR A 463 8.15 -46.38 6.72
CA THR A 463 6.88 -47.04 6.38
C THR A 463 6.30 -46.62 5.01
N THR A 464 7.13 -46.30 4.05
CA THR A 464 6.69 -46.15 2.64
C THR A 464 7.47 -47.16 1.78
N ASN A 465 7.06 -48.43 1.88
CA ASN A 465 7.19 -49.44 0.80
C ASN A 465 5.79 -49.83 0.37
#